data_f27d65ab257ec4594d03a7ae4e1fc588
#
_entry.id   f27d65ab257ec4594d03a7ae4e1fc588
#
_cell.length_a   1.000
_cell.length_b   1.000
_cell.length_c   1.000
_cell.angle_alpha   90.00
_cell.angle_beta   90.00
_cell.angle_gamma   90.00
#
_symmetry.space_group_name_H-M   'P 1'
#
loop_
_entity.id
_entity.type
_entity.pdbx_description
1 polymer ?
#
loop_
_entity_poly.entity_id
_entity_poly.type
_entity_poly.pdbx_seq_one_letter_code
_entity_poly.pdbx_strand_id
1 'polypeptide(L)'
;MTPASDGPPVVAPADLTPPVWDPLPPGHLAVEGCVNFRDAGGWTLPDGRLMRTGLLYRSDDQIRLTERGRAAVAALGLRAVVDVRQHPQFVRRPGFVPEVTYHRPLVDRVIDLDNPPPLSEPAHIADMYDEMISRSVPQIADVLDLIAANVGDGPVLVHCAYGKDRTGVIVALVQAALGFGPDVLVEDYARSDEPTIRRYEWLMRERLADDPPAWRAPRFLFRSPAGAMAALVERSLDRHGSLDAWVRSFPIADGTVDRLRAALLTPPS
;
A
#
# COMPACT_ATOMS: atom_id res chain seq x y z
N MET A 1 -36.99 33.92 7.74
CA MET A 1 -35.58 34.29 7.82
C MET A 1 -34.86 33.15 8.50
N THR A 2 -34.22 32.31 7.72
CA THR A 2 -33.36 31.21 8.20
C THR A 2 -31.98 31.82 8.48
N PRO A 3 -31.35 31.56 9.65
CA PRO A 3 -30.03 32.10 9.91
C PRO A 3 -29.02 31.37 8.99
N ALA A 4 -28.20 32.16 8.30
CA ALA A 4 -27.05 31.65 7.58
C ALA A 4 -26.09 30.97 8.57
N SER A 5 -25.66 29.77 8.26
CA SER A 5 -24.61 29.06 9.01
C SER A 5 -23.27 29.73 8.66
N ASP A 6 -22.80 30.62 9.54
CA ASP A 6 -21.42 31.15 9.50
C ASP A 6 -20.40 30.06 9.94
N GLY A 7 -20.36 28.95 9.22
CA GLY A 7 -19.22 28.03 9.29
C GLY A 7 -18.11 28.55 8.38
N PRO A 8 -16.81 28.35 8.73
CA PRO A 8 -15.73 28.68 7.83
C PRO A 8 -15.95 28.00 6.48
N PRO A 9 -15.55 28.62 5.34
CA PRO A 9 -15.75 28.05 4.03
C PRO A 9 -15.10 26.66 4.00
N VAL A 10 -15.86 25.65 3.58
CA VAL A 10 -15.34 24.31 3.34
C VAL A 10 -14.42 24.43 2.14
N VAL A 11 -13.10 24.42 2.39
CA VAL A 11 -12.09 24.42 1.33
C VAL A 11 -12.28 23.15 0.53
N ALA A 12 -12.36 23.27 -0.79
CA ALA A 12 -12.51 22.11 -1.65
C ALA A 12 -11.26 21.20 -1.50
N PRO A 13 -11.45 19.89 -1.38
CA PRO A 13 -10.36 18.96 -1.05
C PRO A 13 -9.21 18.91 -2.03
N ALA A 14 -9.47 19.29 -3.29
CA ALA A 14 -8.45 19.36 -4.34
C ALA A 14 -7.37 20.43 -4.06
N ASP A 15 -7.67 21.42 -3.20
CA ASP A 15 -6.76 22.54 -2.93
C ASP A 15 -5.81 22.29 -1.76
N LEU A 16 -5.97 21.15 -1.06
CA LEU A 16 -5.17 20.81 0.11
C LEU A 16 -4.20 19.68 -0.22
N THR A 17 -2.96 20.06 -0.41
CA THR A 17 -1.83 19.12 -0.61
C THR A 17 -1.19 18.83 0.74
N PRO A 18 -0.98 17.54 1.11
CA PRO A 18 -0.20 17.23 2.29
C PRO A 18 1.21 17.80 2.12
N PRO A 19 1.80 18.37 3.18
CA PRO A 19 3.15 18.90 3.12
C PRO A 19 4.13 17.80 2.71
N VAL A 20 5.13 18.16 1.92
CA VAL A 20 6.30 17.31 1.73
C VAL A 20 7.04 17.24 3.06
N TRP A 21 7.23 16.03 3.56
CA TRP A 21 7.92 15.84 4.83
C TRP A 21 9.43 16.03 4.64
N ASP A 22 10.03 16.80 5.52
CA ASP A 22 11.48 16.97 5.59
C ASP A 22 11.94 16.74 7.05
N PRO A 23 12.85 15.79 7.31
CA PRO A 23 13.38 14.82 6.35
C PRO A 23 12.34 13.74 5.95
N LEU A 24 12.48 13.22 4.72
CA LEU A 24 11.74 12.04 4.30
C LEU A 24 12.21 10.81 5.09
N PRO A 25 11.30 9.89 5.45
CA PRO A 25 11.71 8.60 6.01
C PRO A 25 12.61 7.84 5.02
N PRO A 26 13.53 6.98 5.51
CA PRO A 26 14.43 6.21 4.66
C PRO A 26 13.70 5.45 3.54
N GLY A 27 14.20 5.54 2.31
CA GLY A 27 13.63 4.87 1.14
C GLY A 27 12.41 5.54 0.52
N HIS A 28 11.85 6.61 1.14
CA HIS A 28 10.72 7.36 0.57
C HIS A 28 11.19 8.33 -0.52
N LEU A 29 10.31 8.55 -1.50
CA LEU A 29 10.52 9.50 -2.59
C LEU A 29 9.74 10.79 -2.37
N ALA A 30 10.33 11.92 -2.74
CA ALA A 30 9.70 13.23 -2.67
C ALA A 30 8.66 13.39 -3.80
N VAL A 31 7.46 12.85 -3.60
CA VAL A 31 6.32 12.98 -4.52
C VAL A 31 5.28 13.87 -3.87
N GLU A 32 5.22 15.14 -4.29
CA GLU A 32 4.26 16.11 -3.71
C GLU A 32 2.82 15.64 -3.90
N GLY A 33 2.10 15.53 -2.79
CA GLY A 33 0.73 15.01 -2.75
C GLY A 33 0.62 13.53 -2.35
N CYS A 34 1.74 12.81 -2.26
CA CYS A 34 1.83 11.50 -1.63
C CYS A 34 2.71 11.57 -0.37
N VAL A 35 2.39 10.74 0.61
CA VAL A 35 3.12 10.71 1.89
C VAL A 35 3.87 9.40 2.09
N ASN A 36 3.46 8.34 1.40
CA ASN A 36 3.97 6.99 1.60
C ASN A 36 4.49 6.37 0.29
N PHE A 37 5.01 7.23 -0.61
CA PHE A 37 5.57 6.81 -1.89
C PHE A 37 7.02 6.36 -1.72
N ARG A 38 7.33 5.11 -2.08
CA ARG A 38 8.69 4.58 -1.98
C ARG A 38 8.96 3.42 -2.93
N ASP A 39 10.23 3.16 -3.14
CA ASP A 39 10.73 1.92 -3.75
C ASP A 39 10.57 0.76 -2.75
N ALA A 40 10.11 -0.39 -3.22
CA ALA A 40 10.03 -1.61 -2.42
C ALA A 40 11.30 -2.46 -2.50
N GLY A 41 12.26 -2.10 -3.37
CA GLY A 41 13.54 -2.77 -3.55
C GLY A 41 14.63 -2.34 -2.57
N GLY A 42 15.86 -2.77 -2.84
CA GLY A 42 17.04 -2.45 -2.02
C GLY A 42 17.34 -3.45 -0.91
N TRP A 43 16.57 -4.52 -0.79
CA TRP A 43 16.77 -5.59 0.17
C TRP A 43 17.75 -6.64 -0.37
N THR A 44 18.57 -7.22 0.52
CA THR A 44 19.55 -8.27 0.16
C THR A 44 19.12 -9.61 0.74
N LEU A 45 19.11 -10.65 -0.09
CA LEU A 45 18.89 -12.02 0.33
C LEU A 45 20.14 -12.61 1.03
N PRO A 46 20.01 -13.67 1.84
CA PRO A 46 21.14 -14.32 2.48
C PRO A 46 22.20 -14.86 1.49
N ASP A 47 21.80 -15.15 0.26
CA ASP A 47 22.70 -15.59 -0.82
C ASP A 47 23.38 -14.44 -1.59
N GLY A 48 23.22 -13.20 -1.14
CA GLY A 48 23.82 -11.99 -1.70
C GLY A 48 23.05 -11.37 -2.87
N ARG A 49 21.99 -12.00 -3.38
CA ARG A 49 21.14 -11.38 -4.40
C ARG A 49 20.41 -10.16 -3.84
N LEU A 50 20.34 -9.12 -4.64
CA LEU A 50 19.68 -7.87 -4.29
C LEU A 50 18.31 -7.77 -4.96
N MET A 51 17.27 -7.37 -4.22
CA MET A 51 16.04 -6.90 -4.82
C MET A 51 16.29 -5.56 -5.51
N ARG A 52 16.18 -5.56 -6.84
CA ARG A 52 16.47 -4.38 -7.67
C ARG A 52 15.59 -3.21 -7.26
N THR A 53 16.17 -2.03 -7.23
CA THR A 53 15.45 -0.76 -7.08
C THR A 53 14.94 -0.26 -8.43
N GLY A 54 13.96 0.65 -8.39
CA GLY A 54 13.44 1.29 -9.61
C GLY A 54 12.42 0.43 -10.38
N LEU A 55 12.04 -0.74 -9.87
CA LEU A 55 11.15 -1.66 -10.58
C LEU A 55 9.81 -1.90 -9.87
N LEU A 56 9.77 -1.93 -8.55
CA LEU A 56 8.54 -2.07 -7.79
C LEU A 56 8.41 -0.92 -6.80
N TYR A 57 7.40 -0.10 -7.03
CA TYR A 57 7.04 1.01 -6.15
C TYR A 57 5.78 0.72 -5.37
N ARG A 58 5.64 1.34 -4.21
CA ARG A 58 4.41 1.34 -3.43
C ARG A 58 4.07 2.74 -2.96
N SER A 59 2.76 3.06 -2.84
CA SER A 59 2.34 4.38 -2.39
C SER A 59 0.93 4.40 -1.78
N ASP A 60 0.59 5.52 -1.16
CA ASP A 60 -0.77 5.96 -0.94
C ASP A 60 -1.43 6.42 -2.26
N ASP A 61 -2.69 6.85 -2.21
CA ASP A 61 -3.41 7.30 -3.41
C ASP A 61 -2.82 8.61 -3.96
N GLN A 62 -2.91 8.77 -5.28
CA GLN A 62 -2.37 9.91 -6.02
C GLN A 62 -3.40 11.03 -6.25
N ILE A 63 -4.46 11.07 -5.47
CA ILE A 63 -5.58 12.02 -5.69
C ILE A 63 -5.22 13.47 -5.37
N ARG A 64 -4.14 13.69 -4.62
CA ARG A 64 -3.67 15.03 -4.20
C ARG A 64 -2.35 15.43 -4.83
N LEU A 65 -1.92 14.76 -5.88
CA LEU A 65 -0.70 15.12 -6.59
C LEU A 65 -0.76 16.55 -7.11
N THR A 66 0.24 17.34 -6.73
CA THR A 66 0.53 18.62 -7.38
C THR A 66 1.04 18.42 -8.80
N GLU A 67 1.25 19.49 -9.54
CA GLU A 67 1.91 19.44 -10.84
C GLU A 67 3.33 18.84 -10.73
N ARG A 68 4.09 19.23 -9.69
CA ARG A 68 5.40 18.64 -9.39
C ARG A 68 5.33 17.15 -9.05
N GLY A 69 4.34 16.78 -8.22
CA GLY A 69 4.11 15.37 -7.90
C GLY A 69 3.76 14.55 -9.13
N ARG A 70 2.93 15.08 -10.03
CA ARG A 70 2.61 14.43 -11.32
C ARG A 70 3.85 14.27 -12.19
N ALA A 71 4.66 15.33 -12.29
CA ALA A 71 5.92 15.27 -13.06
C ALA A 71 6.88 14.23 -12.48
N ALA A 72 6.99 14.15 -11.14
CA ALA A 72 7.81 13.15 -10.47
C ALA A 72 7.32 11.71 -10.75
N VAL A 73 6.00 11.44 -10.68
CA VAL A 73 5.44 10.12 -11.01
C VAL A 73 5.61 9.80 -12.49
N ALA A 74 5.38 10.77 -13.39
CA ALA A 74 5.59 10.59 -14.83
C ALA A 74 7.04 10.24 -15.18
N ALA A 75 8.01 10.85 -14.48
CA ALA A 75 9.44 10.59 -14.67
C ALA A 75 9.86 9.15 -14.31
N LEU A 76 9.04 8.42 -13.51
CA LEU A 76 9.30 7.01 -13.20
C LEU A 76 9.07 6.09 -14.40
N GLY A 77 8.34 6.54 -15.43
CA GLY A 77 8.05 5.73 -16.61
C GLY A 77 7.27 4.45 -16.29
N LEU A 78 6.26 4.56 -15.44
CA LEU A 78 5.50 3.39 -14.96
C LEU A 78 4.91 2.57 -16.10
N ARG A 79 5.21 1.26 -16.11
CA ARG A 79 4.63 0.29 -17.05
C ARG A 79 3.23 -0.12 -16.63
N ALA A 80 2.99 -0.19 -15.33
CA ALA A 80 1.68 -0.51 -14.78
C ALA A 80 1.47 0.16 -13.42
N VAL A 81 0.23 0.53 -13.13
CA VAL A 81 -0.25 0.94 -11.82
C VAL A 81 -1.32 -0.03 -11.37
N VAL A 82 -1.13 -0.67 -10.24
CA VAL A 82 -2.08 -1.62 -9.66
C VAL A 82 -2.81 -0.93 -8.50
N ASP A 83 -4.02 -0.49 -8.78
CA ASP A 83 -4.89 0.16 -7.80
C ASP A 83 -5.75 -0.90 -7.08
N VAL A 84 -5.40 -1.17 -5.82
CA VAL A 84 -6.11 -2.16 -4.99
C VAL A 84 -7.16 -1.54 -4.07
N ARG A 85 -7.56 -0.29 -4.30
CA ARG A 85 -8.64 0.38 -3.56
C ARG A 85 -9.98 -0.27 -3.88
N GLN A 86 -10.93 -0.15 -2.95
CA GLN A 86 -12.31 -0.58 -3.19
C GLN A 86 -12.96 0.23 -4.31
N HIS A 87 -13.92 -0.38 -5.01
CA HIS A 87 -14.58 0.22 -6.16
C HIS A 87 -15.14 1.63 -5.93
N PRO A 88 -15.84 1.96 -4.83
CA PRO A 88 -16.33 3.30 -4.59
C PRO A 88 -15.23 4.36 -4.48
N GLN A 89 -14.06 4.00 -3.94
CA GLN A 89 -12.91 4.90 -3.84
C GLN A 89 -12.30 5.18 -5.22
N PHE A 90 -12.15 4.13 -6.03
CA PHE A 90 -11.64 4.24 -7.40
C PHE A 90 -12.56 5.11 -8.29
N VAL A 91 -13.87 4.84 -8.31
CA VAL A 91 -14.83 5.56 -9.16
C VAL A 91 -14.90 7.04 -8.82
N ARG A 92 -14.87 7.39 -7.52
CA ARG A 92 -14.92 8.79 -7.08
C ARG A 92 -13.65 9.55 -7.45
N ARG A 93 -12.50 8.88 -7.46
CA ARG A 93 -11.18 9.49 -7.63
C ARG A 93 -10.25 8.53 -8.35
N PRO A 94 -10.31 8.45 -9.69
CA PRO A 94 -9.42 7.61 -10.48
C PRO A 94 -7.96 8.02 -10.28
N GLY A 95 -7.03 7.12 -10.56
CA GLY A 95 -5.59 7.37 -10.47
C GLY A 95 -5.10 8.40 -11.49
N PHE A 96 -3.85 8.83 -11.31
CA PHE A 96 -3.23 9.88 -12.14
C PHE A 96 -2.82 9.40 -13.54
N VAL A 97 -2.49 8.12 -13.71
CA VAL A 97 -2.04 7.52 -15.01
C VAL A 97 -3.05 6.46 -15.48
N PRO A 98 -4.25 6.88 -15.94
CA PRO A 98 -5.34 5.96 -16.23
C PRO A 98 -5.01 4.95 -17.32
N GLU A 99 -4.13 5.30 -18.29
CA GLU A 99 -3.78 4.47 -19.43
C GLU A 99 -3.08 3.17 -19.06
N VAL A 100 -2.38 3.17 -17.93
CA VAL A 100 -1.64 2.00 -17.40
C VAL A 100 -2.15 1.52 -16.06
N THR A 101 -3.33 2.04 -15.63
CA THR A 101 -3.91 1.67 -14.33
C THR A 101 -4.83 0.47 -14.46
N TYR A 102 -4.54 -0.55 -13.67
CA TYR A 102 -5.34 -1.76 -13.51
C TYR A 102 -6.01 -1.75 -12.13
N HIS A 103 -7.34 -1.66 -12.12
CA HIS A 103 -8.09 -1.71 -10.88
C HIS A 103 -8.36 -3.16 -10.47
N ARG A 104 -7.83 -3.56 -9.31
CA ARG A 104 -7.96 -4.90 -8.72
C ARG A 104 -8.32 -4.77 -7.24
N PRO A 105 -9.60 -4.50 -6.93
CA PRO A 105 -10.02 -4.16 -5.58
C PRO A 105 -9.85 -5.34 -4.63
N LEU A 106 -9.14 -5.13 -3.53
CA LEU A 106 -9.14 -6.05 -2.39
C LEU A 106 -10.25 -5.67 -1.42
N VAL A 107 -10.96 -6.68 -0.94
CA VAL A 107 -12.11 -6.50 -0.07
C VAL A 107 -11.65 -6.30 1.37
N ASP A 108 -11.68 -5.05 1.83
CA ASP A 108 -11.46 -4.75 3.24
C ASP A 108 -12.72 -5.01 4.08
N ARG A 109 -12.50 -5.21 5.37
CA ARG A 109 -13.55 -5.11 6.36
C ARG A 109 -14.13 -3.70 6.35
N VAL A 110 -15.45 -3.59 6.25
CA VAL A 110 -16.13 -2.33 6.53
C VAL A 110 -16.10 -2.13 8.05
N ILE A 111 -15.29 -1.15 8.50
CA ILE A 111 -15.25 -0.79 9.91
C ILE A 111 -16.47 0.06 10.19
N ASP A 112 -17.31 -0.39 11.12
CA ASP A 112 -18.38 0.42 11.68
C ASP A 112 -17.74 1.50 12.55
N LEU A 113 -17.71 2.73 12.06
CA LEU A 113 -17.10 3.86 12.76
C LEU A 113 -17.95 4.40 13.91
N ASP A 114 -19.24 4.06 13.94
CA ASP A 114 -20.13 4.40 15.06
C ASP A 114 -19.97 3.38 16.20
N ASN A 115 -19.48 2.17 15.90
CA ASN A 115 -19.14 1.14 16.87
C ASN A 115 -17.84 0.44 16.48
N PRO A 116 -16.69 1.14 16.53
CA PRO A 116 -15.42 0.59 16.07
C PRO A 116 -15.05 -0.62 16.94
N PRO A 117 -14.53 -1.70 16.33
CA PRO A 117 -13.97 -2.80 17.11
C PRO A 117 -12.81 -2.28 17.98
N PRO A 118 -12.47 -2.95 19.08
CA PRO A 118 -11.39 -2.54 19.97
C PRO A 118 -10.02 -2.71 19.29
N LEU A 119 -9.71 -1.82 18.36
CA LEU A 119 -8.47 -1.80 17.57
C LEU A 119 -7.36 -1.11 18.37
N SER A 120 -6.91 -1.72 19.45
CA SER A 120 -5.86 -1.19 20.32
C SER A 120 -4.54 -1.95 20.24
N GLU A 121 -4.54 -3.11 19.59
CA GLU A 121 -3.38 -4.00 19.55
C GLU A 121 -3.03 -4.42 18.11
N PRO A 122 -1.73 -4.70 17.83
CA PRO A 122 -1.28 -5.17 16.52
C PRO A 122 -2.02 -6.42 16.02
N ALA A 123 -2.39 -7.32 16.91
CA ALA A 123 -3.13 -8.54 16.58
C ALA A 123 -4.48 -8.26 15.92
N HIS A 124 -5.19 -7.21 16.34
CA HIS A 124 -6.47 -6.82 15.73
C HIS A 124 -6.32 -6.35 14.28
N ILE A 125 -5.18 -5.71 13.95
CA ILE A 125 -4.87 -5.35 12.56
C ILE A 125 -4.55 -6.61 11.76
N ALA A 126 -3.83 -7.57 12.33
CA ALA A 126 -3.55 -8.86 11.70
C ALA A 126 -4.84 -9.64 11.42
N ASP A 127 -5.84 -9.62 12.32
CA ASP A 127 -7.17 -10.22 12.09
C ASP A 127 -7.86 -9.59 10.88
N MET A 128 -7.76 -8.27 10.72
CA MET A 128 -8.30 -7.58 9.54
C MET A 128 -7.59 -8.03 8.24
N TYR A 129 -6.28 -8.28 8.29
CA TYR A 129 -5.53 -8.76 7.13
C TYR A 129 -5.89 -10.21 6.79
N ASP A 130 -6.03 -11.10 7.77
CA ASP A 130 -6.50 -12.47 7.54
C ASP A 130 -7.89 -12.48 6.89
N GLU A 131 -8.82 -11.65 7.36
CA GLU A 131 -10.15 -11.50 6.76
C GLU A 131 -10.05 -10.95 5.32
N MET A 132 -9.28 -9.89 5.09
CA MET A 132 -9.08 -9.31 3.77
C MET A 132 -8.50 -10.35 2.79
N ILE A 133 -7.48 -11.09 3.19
CA ILE A 133 -6.84 -12.13 2.38
C ILE A 133 -7.87 -13.22 2.04
N SER A 134 -8.59 -13.74 3.04
CA SER A 134 -9.57 -14.82 2.82
C SER A 134 -10.68 -14.44 1.85
N ARG A 135 -11.07 -13.16 1.83
CA ARG A 135 -12.13 -12.62 0.96
C ARG A 135 -11.62 -12.16 -0.42
N SER A 136 -10.31 -12.09 -0.61
CA SER A 136 -9.69 -11.53 -1.83
C SER A 136 -8.73 -12.50 -2.52
N VAL A 137 -8.82 -13.79 -2.27
CA VAL A 137 -7.86 -14.79 -2.81
C VAL A 137 -7.70 -14.69 -4.34
N PRO A 138 -8.77 -14.65 -5.17
CA PRO A 138 -8.62 -14.50 -6.62
C PRO A 138 -8.01 -13.15 -7.02
N GLN A 139 -8.39 -12.07 -6.34
CA GLN A 139 -7.89 -10.72 -6.65
C GLN A 139 -6.40 -10.58 -6.29
N ILE A 140 -5.96 -11.21 -5.19
CA ILE A 140 -4.54 -11.25 -4.81
C ILE A 140 -3.74 -12.01 -5.87
N ALA A 141 -4.24 -13.15 -6.35
CA ALA A 141 -3.60 -13.89 -7.43
C ALA A 141 -3.48 -13.04 -8.70
N ASP A 142 -4.57 -12.42 -9.13
CA ASP A 142 -4.60 -11.48 -10.27
C ASP A 142 -3.57 -10.35 -10.13
N VAL A 143 -3.42 -9.79 -8.91
CA VAL A 143 -2.44 -8.73 -8.64
C VAL A 143 -1.01 -9.24 -8.77
N LEU A 144 -0.71 -10.40 -8.22
CA LEU A 144 0.63 -11.02 -8.33
C LEU A 144 0.98 -11.35 -9.79
N ASP A 145 0.03 -11.92 -10.54
CA ASP A 145 0.19 -12.22 -11.96
C ASP A 145 0.40 -10.95 -12.78
N LEU A 146 -0.35 -9.88 -12.49
CA LEU A 146 -0.22 -8.59 -13.15
C LEU A 146 1.14 -7.95 -12.91
N ILE A 147 1.63 -7.97 -11.67
CA ILE A 147 2.98 -7.47 -11.34
C ILE A 147 4.01 -8.29 -12.11
N ALA A 148 3.93 -9.61 -12.06
CA ALA A 148 4.88 -10.51 -12.75
C ALA A 148 4.89 -10.32 -14.27
N ALA A 149 3.73 -10.01 -14.87
CA ALA A 149 3.60 -9.80 -16.31
C ALA A 149 4.19 -8.47 -16.79
N ASN A 150 4.32 -7.46 -15.92
CA ASN A 150 4.71 -6.11 -16.32
C ASN A 150 6.08 -5.69 -15.80
N VAL A 151 6.52 -6.19 -14.64
CA VAL A 151 7.73 -5.69 -13.96
C VAL A 151 9.04 -6.01 -14.71
N GLY A 152 9.02 -6.97 -15.64
CA GLY A 152 10.14 -7.24 -16.54
C GLY A 152 10.31 -6.20 -17.65
N ASP A 153 9.23 -5.51 -18.01
CA ASP A 153 9.18 -4.52 -19.10
C ASP A 153 9.30 -3.07 -18.58
N GLY A 154 9.24 -2.87 -17.28
CA GLY A 154 9.38 -1.55 -16.65
C GLY A 154 8.76 -1.48 -15.26
N PRO A 155 8.84 -0.30 -14.62
CA PRO A 155 8.43 -0.13 -13.24
C PRO A 155 6.93 -0.34 -13.02
N VAL A 156 6.57 -0.98 -11.91
CA VAL A 156 5.19 -1.20 -11.47
C VAL A 156 4.95 -0.48 -10.15
N LEU A 157 3.83 0.23 -10.04
CA LEU A 157 3.38 0.86 -8.81
C LEU A 157 2.17 0.10 -8.25
N VAL A 158 2.23 -0.30 -6.99
CA VAL A 158 1.08 -0.83 -6.24
C VAL A 158 0.63 0.19 -5.21
N HIS A 159 -0.67 0.52 -5.20
CA HIS A 159 -1.18 1.46 -4.22
C HIS A 159 -2.59 1.14 -3.73
N CYS A 160 -2.92 1.67 -2.55
CA CYS A 160 -4.28 1.74 -2.04
C CYS A 160 -4.57 3.17 -1.53
N ALA A 161 -5.43 3.37 -0.54
CA ALA A 161 -5.73 4.71 -0.02
C ALA A 161 -4.57 5.29 0.81
N TYR A 162 -3.96 4.51 1.71
CA TYR A 162 -2.86 4.92 2.58
C TYR A 162 -1.53 4.22 2.25
N GLY A 163 -1.52 3.29 1.31
CA GLY A 163 -0.30 2.56 0.93
C GLY A 163 0.23 1.62 2.01
N LYS A 164 -0.56 1.29 3.04
CA LYS A 164 -0.11 0.49 4.18
C LYS A 164 -0.72 -0.91 4.22
N ASP A 165 -2.05 -1.06 4.34
CA ASP A 165 -2.72 -2.34 4.58
C ASP A 165 -2.74 -3.24 3.33
N ARG A 166 -3.64 -2.98 2.39
CA ARG A 166 -3.76 -3.74 1.13
C ARG A 166 -2.45 -3.77 0.35
N THR A 167 -1.82 -2.61 0.19
CA THR A 167 -0.51 -2.47 -0.45
C THR A 167 0.56 -3.23 0.32
N GLY A 168 0.56 -3.16 1.65
CA GLY A 168 1.52 -3.86 2.50
C GLY A 168 1.44 -5.37 2.37
N VAL A 169 0.23 -5.93 2.35
CA VAL A 169 0.04 -7.38 2.14
C VAL A 169 0.52 -7.82 0.75
N ILE A 170 0.20 -7.08 -0.31
CA ILE A 170 0.67 -7.41 -1.66
C ILE A 170 2.21 -7.36 -1.74
N VAL A 171 2.84 -6.30 -1.21
CA VAL A 171 4.31 -6.18 -1.25
C VAL A 171 4.97 -7.28 -0.41
N ALA A 172 4.40 -7.63 0.75
CA ALA A 172 4.88 -8.76 1.57
C ALA A 172 4.81 -10.10 0.81
N LEU A 173 3.72 -10.34 0.05
CA LEU A 173 3.61 -11.54 -0.78
C LEU A 173 4.64 -11.55 -1.92
N VAL A 174 4.92 -10.41 -2.56
CA VAL A 174 5.99 -10.32 -3.56
C VAL A 174 7.35 -10.60 -2.92
N GLN A 175 7.66 -9.98 -1.79
CA GLN A 175 8.92 -10.22 -1.06
C GLN A 175 9.05 -11.69 -0.63
N ALA A 176 7.97 -12.31 -0.15
CA ALA A 176 7.92 -13.74 0.16
C ALA A 176 8.18 -14.61 -1.08
N ALA A 177 7.59 -14.27 -2.23
CA ALA A 177 7.82 -14.94 -3.51
C ALA A 177 9.29 -14.85 -3.95
N LEU A 178 9.97 -13.75 -3.64
CA LEU A 178 11.40 -13.55 -3.92
C LEU A 178 12.30 -14.36 -2.97
N GLY A 179 11.78 -14.83 -1.83
CA GLY A 179 12.51 -15.61 -0.83
C GLY A 179 13.02 -14.80 0.35
N PHE A 180 12.51 -13.58 0.56
CA PHE A 180 12.82 -12.80 1.76
C PHE A 180 12.18 -13.40 3.01
N GLY A 181 12.86 -13.25 4.14
CA GLY A 181 12.39 -13.71 5.44
C GLY A 181 11.42 -12.73 6.11
N PRO A 182 10.82 -13.17 7.24
CA PRO A 182 9.86 -12.37 8.00
C PRO A 182 10.33 -10.97 8.37
N ASP A 183 11.61 -10.81 8.68
CA ASP A 183 12.25 -9.55 9.06
C ASP A 183 12.08 -8.46 7.98
N VAL A 184 12.33 -8.79 6.71
CA VAL A 184 12.18 -7.86 5.60
C VAL A 184 10.72 -7.45 5.40
N LEU A 185 9.80 -8.44 5.43
CA LEU A 185 8.36 -8.18 5.26
C LEU A 185 7.84 -7.23 6.35
N VAL A 186 8.26 -7.48 7.60
CA VAL A 186 7.87 -6.69 8.77
C VAL A 186 8.47 -5.29 8.71
N GLU A 187 9.76 -5.17 8.37
CA GLU A 187 10.44 -3.88 8.32
C GLU A 187 9.88 -2.99 7.20
N ASP A 188 9.71 -3.55 5.97
CA ASP A 188 9.12 -2.75 4.88
C ASP A 188 7.71 -2.27 5.23
N TYR A 189 6.87 -3.12 5.81
CA TYR A 189 5.54 -2.72 6.24
C TYR A 189 5.60 -1.60 7.28
N ALA A 190 6.45 -1.73 8.31
CA ALA A 190 6.57 -0.78 9.42
C ALA A 190 7.05 0.61 8.96
N ARG A 191 7.78 0.73 7.85
CA ARG A 191 8.17 2.02 7.24
C ARG A 191 6.96 2.86 6.81
N SER A 192 5.75 2.31 6.76
CA SER A 192 4.53 3.07 6.53
C SER A 192 4.00 3.80 7.77
N ASP A 193 4.46 3.47 8.98
CA ASP A 193 3.86 3.95 10.23
C ASP A 193 3.94 5.47 10.36
N GLU A 194 5.14 6.04 10.25
CA GLU A 194 5.33 7.48 10.38
C GLU A 194 4.60 8.29 9.30
N PRO A 195 4.72 7.97 8.00
CA PRO A 195 4.01 8.69 6.94
C PRO A 195 2.49 8.68 7.13
N THR A 196 1.91 7.54 7.48
CA THR A 196 0.45 7.43 7.59
C THR A 196 -0.08 8.15 8.83
N ILE A 197 0.66 8.16 9.92
CA ILE A 197 0.31 8.96 11.12
C ILE A 197 0.43 10.45 10.85
N ARG A 198 1.49 10.90 10.18
CA ARG A 198 1.64 12.31 9.80
C ARG A 198 0.49 12.76 8.89
N ARG A 199 0.08 11.92 7.92
CA ARG A 199 -1.09 12.19 7.08
C ARG A 199 -2.37 12.28 7.91
N TYR A 200 -2.60 11.35 8.85
CA TYR A 200 -3.75 11.40 9.74
C TYR A 200 -3.77 12.69 10.56
N GLU A 201 -2.66 13.07 11.19
CA GLU A 201 -2.55 14.28 12.00
C GLU A 201 -2.76 15.55 11.17
N TRP A 202 -2.29 15.56 9.94
CA TRP A 202 -2.55 16.64 9.00
C TRP A 202 -4.04 16.73 8.64
N LEU A 203 -4.69 15.61 8.27
CA LEU A 203 -6.13 15.56 8.01
C LEU A 203 -6.96 16.05 9.20
N MET A 204 -6.56 15.67 10.42
CA MET A 204 -7.23 16.10 11.64
C MET A 204 -7.13 17.61 11.88
N ARG A 205 -5.97 18.20 11.60
CA ARG A 205 -5.78 19.66 11.73
C ARG A 205 -6.60 20.43 10.70
N GLU A 206 -6.57 20.00 9.47
CA GLU A 206 -7.25 20.68 8.36
C GLU A 206 -8.76 20.42 8.35
N ARG A 207 -9.26 19.46 9.16
CA ARG A 207 -10.68 19.07 9.23
C ARG A 207 -11.29 18.87 7.85
N LEU A 208 -10.61 18.13 6.98
CA LEU A 208 -10.99 17.98 5.59
C LEU A 208 -12.33 17.25 5.46
N ALA A 209 -13.31 17.93 4.91
CA ALA A 209 -14.66 17.41 4.70
C ALA A 209 -14.74 16.20 3.77
N ASP A 210 -13.69 15.97 3.00
CA ASP A 210 -13.59 14.89 2.00
C ASP A 210 -13.28 13.51 2.51
N ASP A 211 -12.76 13.43 3.73
CA ASP A 211 -12.47 12.18 4.37
C ASP A 211 -13.26 12.07 5.68
N PRO A 212 -14.62 12.25 5.62
CA PRO A 212 -15.46 12.33 6.81
C PRO A 212 -15.32 11.11 7.72
N PRO A 213 -15.07 9.89 7.23
CA PRO A 213 -14.81 8.76 8.10
C PRO A 213 -13.46 8.83 8.81
N ALA A 214 -12.44 9.50 8.23
CA ALA A 214 -11.08 9.47 8.78
C ALA A 214 -11.00 10.04 10.20
N TRP A 215 -11.70 11.13 10.51
CA TRP A 215 -11.65 11.71 11.86
C TRP A 215 -12.44 10.94 12.92
N ARG A 216 -13.36 10.05 12.51
CA ARG A 216 -14.09 9.17 13.42
C ARG A 216 -13.32 7.90 13.72
N ALA A 217 -12.40 7.52 12.81
CA ALA A 217 -11.62 6.31 12.97
C ALA A 217 -10.58 6.48 14.09
N PRO A 218 -10.42 5.48 14.97
CA PRO A 218 -9.38 5.50 15.99
C PRO A 218 -8.00 5.73 15.37
N ARG A 219 -7.18 6.60 15.99
CA ARG A 219 -5.80 6.89 15.53
C ARG A 219 -4.97 5.62 15.27
N PHE A 220 -5.23 4.57 16.04
CA PHE A 220 -4.55 3.28 15.88
C PHE A 220 -4.75 2.66 14.49
N LEU A 221 -5.88 2.89 13.82
CA LEU A 221 -6.12 2.41 12.45
C LEU A 221 -5.16 3.02 11.41
N PHE A 222 -4.53 4.13 11.73
CA PHE A 222 -3.56 4.78 10.84
C PHE A 222 -2.13 4.35 11.15
N ARG A 223 -1.91 3.55 12.22
CA ARG A 223 -0.62 2.96 12.54
C ARG A 223 -0.33 1.76 11.63
N SER A 224 0.96 1.54 11.40
CA SER A 224 1.50 0.33 10.76
C SER A 224 2.49 -0.34 11.72
N PRO A 225 2.01 -0.81 12.91
CA PRO A 225 2.90 -1.38 13.90
C PRO A 225 3.53 -2.67 13.35
N ALA A 226 4.84 -2.82 13.50
CA ALA A 226 5.60 -4.01 13.07
C ALA A 226 4.95 -5.33 13.52
N GLY A 227 4.40 -5.35 14.75
CA GLY A 227 3.72 -6.52 15.31
C GLY A 227 2.47 -6.97 14.52
N ALA A 228 1.83 -6.08 13.75
CA ALA A 228 0.67 -6.48 12.92
C ALA A 228 1.12 -7.36 11.75
N MET A 229 2.17 -6.96 11.04
CA MET A 229 2.73 -7.77 9.96
C MET A 229 3.42 -9.02 10.51
N ALA A 230 4.11 -8.91 11.65
CA ALA A 230 4.72 -10.07 12.31
C ALA A 230 3.68 -11.14 12.65
N ALA A 231 2.55 -10.75 13.24
CA ALA A 231 1.47 -11.69 13.57
C ALA A 231 0.84 -12.32 12.32
N LEU A 232 0.64 -11.55 11.24
CA LEU A 232 0.16 -12.09 9.96
C LEU A 232 1.14 -13.13 9.40
N VAL A 233 2.43 -12.81 9.39
CA VAL A 233 3.49 -13.70 8.87
C VAL A 233 3.58 -14.97 9.71
N GLU A 234 3.57 -14.87 11.04
CA GLU A 234 3.58 -16.03 11.95
C GLU A 234 2.40 -16.95 11.69
N ARG A 235 1.18 -16.43 11.64
CA ARG A 235 -0.04 -17.20 11.32
C ARG A 235 0.02 -17.84 9.93
N SER A 236 0.65 -17.16 8.96
CA SER A 236 0.82 -17.69 7.60
C SER A 236 1.82 -18.84 7.59
N LEU A 237 2.91 -18.73 8.36
CA LEU A 237 3.87 -19.82 8.54
C LEU A 237 3.25 -21.03 9.23
N ASP A 238 2.46 -20.81 10.29
CA ASP A 238 1.75 -21.87 11.00
C ASP A 238 0.77 -22.61 10.08
N ARG A 239 0.07 -21.88 9.21
CA ARG A 239 -0.97 -22.43 8.30
C ARG A 239 -0.37 -23.11 7.08
N HIS A 240 0.73 -22.62 6.53
CA HIS A 240 1.29 -23.06 5.25
C HIS A 240 2.67 -23.71 5.35
N GLY A 241 3.34 -23.64 6.51
CA GLY A 241 4.65 -24.21 6.76
C GLY A 241 5.82 -23.37 6.25
N SER A 242 5.63 -22.54 5.21
CA SER A 242 6.67 -21.63 4.69
C SER A 242 6.04 -20.44 3.97
N LEU A 243 6.84 -19.36 3.79
CA LEU A 243 6.40 -18.17 3.02
C LEU A 243 6.22 -18.50 1.52
N ASP A 244 7.04 -19.36 0.94
CA ASP A 244 6.87 -19.82 -0.44
C ASP A 244 5.56 -20.61 -0.58
N ALA A 245 5.24 -21.50 0.35
CA ALA A 245 3.98 -22.24 0.36
C ALA A 245 2.78 -21.31 0.57
N TRP A 246 2.93 -20.25 1.39
CA TRP A 246 1.88 -19.24 1.54
C TRP A 246 1.58 -18.54 0.21
N VAL A 247 2.61 -18.08 -0.51
CA VAL A 247 2.42 -17.48 -1.85
C VAL A 247 1.79 -18.47 -2.82
N ARG A 248 2.23 -19.73 -2.85
CA ARG A 248 1.68 -20.76 -3.74
C ARG A 248 0.30 -21.26 -3.34
N SER A 249 -0.21 -20.87 -2.18
CA SER A 249 -1.61 -21.16 -1.80
C SER A 249 -2.63 -20.30 -2.56
N PHE A 250 -2.19 -19.21 -3.19
CA PHE A 250 -3.03 -18.42 -4.09
C PHE A 250 -3.06 -19.06 -5.49
N PRO A 251 -4.18 -19.00 -6.22
CA PRO A 251 -4.32 -19.55 -7.57
C PRO A 251 -3.61 -18.67 -8.62
N ILE A 252 -2.32 -18.42 -8.43
CA ILE A 252 -1.47 -17.68 -9.36
C ILE A 252 -1.14 -18.53 -10.59
N ALA A 253 -0.91 -17.87 -11.73
CA ALA A 253 -0.54 -18.56 -12.97
C ALA A 253 0.83 -19.23 -12.87
N ASP A 254 1.02 -20.31 -13.64
CA ASP A 254 2.29 -20.99 -13.73
C ASP A 254 3.41 -20.02 -14.14
N GLY A 255 4.56 -20.13 -13.44
CA GLY A 255 5.73 -19.30 -13.68
C GLY A 255 5.64 -17.87 -13.12
N THR A 256 4.59 -17.47 -12.40
CA THR A 256 4.47 -16.13 -11.81
C THR A 256 5.62 -15.84 -10.84
N VAL A 257 5.92 -16.76 -9.92
CA VAL A 257 7.04 -16.61 -8.98
C VAL A 257 8.38 -16.51 -9.71
N ASP A 258 8.58 -17.31 -10.75
CA ASP A 258 9.83 -17.31 -11.53
C ASP A 258 10.00 -16.00 -12.30
N ARG A 259 8.93 -15.46 -12.88
CA ARG A 259 8.96 -14.14 -13.54
C ARG A 259 9.29 -13.02 -12.54
N LEU A 260 8.68 -13.04 -11.35
CA LEU A 260 8.99 -12.07 -10.29
C LEU A 260 10.46 -12.13 -9.89
N ARG A 261 11.00 -13.34 -9.67
CA ARG A 261 12.42 -13.55 -9.32
C ARG A 261 13.35 -13.08 -10.42
N ALA A 262 13.07 -13.44 -11.66
CA ALA A 262 13.89 -13.07 -12.82
C ALA A 262 13.95 -11.53 -13.02
N ALA A 263 12.82 -10.84 -12.83
CA ALA A 263 12.74 -9.39 -13.01
C ALA A 263 13.31 -8.62 -11.81
N LEU A 264 12.94 -9.01 -10.60
CA LEU A 264 13.19 -8.23 -9.38
C LEU A 264 14.48 -8.58 -8.65
N LEU A 265 15.12 -9.74 -8.88
CA LEU A 265 16.39 -10.08 -8.25
C LEU A 265 17.57 -9.85 -9.20
N THR A 266 18.71 -9.47 -8.62
CA THR A 266 19.98 -9.53 -9.37
C THR A 266 20.34 -10.98 -9.67
N PRO A 267 21.11 -11.27 -10.74
CA PRO A 267 21.67 -12.60 -10.95
C PRO A 267 22.44 -13.09 -9.72
N PRO A 268 22.52 -14.41 -9.49
CA PRO A 268 23.45 -14.94 -8.50
C PRO A 268 24.87 -14.56 -8.90
N SER A 269 25.69 -14.25 -7.89
CA SER A 269 27.11 -13.92 -8.06
C SER A 269 27.93 -15.15 -8.42
#